data_fa75c109ff1db716be7d6ed1a899e20d
#
_entry.id   fa75c109ff1db716be7d6ed1a899e20d
#
_cell.length_a   1.000
_cell.length_b   1.000
_cell.length_c   1.000
_cell.angle_alpha   90.00
_cell.angle_beta   90.00
_cell.angle_gamma   90.00
#
_symmetry.space_group_name_H-M   'P 1'
#
loop_
_entity.id
_entity.type
_entity.pdbx_description
1 polymer ?
#
loop_
_entity_poly.entity_id
_entity_poly.type
_entity_poly.pdbx_seq_one_letter_code
_entity_poly.pdbx_strand_id
1 'polypeptide(L)'
;MKIYVSGKISGLPYEEVKTRFDDCQALLESIGFEVVNPIVMGLNQEATWEQHMVKDIELLLSCDSIYMMDNWTGSTGAGIEYDIAFRLGKDIWFESSFARDNRNVMRIQNAIHEVMGLKFSDYITKSRKRDGFYARMIFVHHCRAMKMKLTKIAQYVHRDHSSILHLLKKYNDDMRFTPPFRDLATKVNDILNR
;
A
#
# COMPACT_ATOMS: atom_id res chain seq x y z
N MET A 1 4.77 -8.34 4.89
CA MET A 1 3.85 -7.71 5.85
C MET A 1 2.50 -8.36 5.70
N LYS A 2 1.93 -8.81 6.82
CA LYS A 2 0.66 -9.53 6.86
C LYS A 2 -0.49 -8.56 7.09
N ILE A 3 -1.55 -8.63 6.26
CA ILE A 3 -2.67 -7.68 6.29
C ILE A 3 -4.01 -8.40 6.36
N TYR A 4 -4.86 -7.98 7.28
CA TYR A 4 -6.22 -8.47 7.44
C TYR A 4 -7.17 -7.60 6.62
N VAL A 5 -8.09 -8.21 5.86
CA VAL A 5 -9.11 -7.47 5.08
C VAL A 5 -10.39 -7.37 5.89
N SER A 6 -10.88 -6.16 6.10
CA SER A 6 -12.10 -5.85 6.85
C SER A 6 -13.11 -5.09 5.98
N GLY A 7 -14.37 -5.48 6.06
CA GLY A 7 -15.45 -4.85 5.32
C GLY A 7 -16.82 -5.37 5.75
N LYS A 8 -17.88 -4.82 5.14
CA LYS A 8 -19.26 -5.27 5.43
C LYS A 8 -19.52 -6.62 4.77
N ILE A 9 -19.92 -7.59 5.58
CA ILE A 9 -20.34 -8.94 5.18
C ILE A 9 -21.85 -9.10 5.41
N SER A 10 -22.32 -8.84 6.63
CA SER A 10 -23.71 -9.08 7.02
C SER A 10 -24.70 -8.23 6.23
N GLY A 11 -25.80 -8.89 5.80
CA GLY A 11 -26.89 -8.24 5.08
C GLY A 11 -26.63 -8.02 3.58
N LEU A 12 -25.58 -8.61 3.03
CA LEU A 12 -25.27 -8.62 1.60
C LEU A 12 -25.33 -10.05 1.04
N PRO A 13 -25.59 -10.24 -0.28
CA PRO A 13 -25.49 -11.54 -0.93
C PRO A 13 -24.08 -12.12 -0.81
N TYR A 14 -23.97 -13.39 -0.41
CA TYR A 14 -22.67 -14.02 -0.15
C TYR A 14 -21.71 -13.98 -1.34
N GLU A 15 -22.20 -14.26 -2.55
CA GLU A 15 -21.38 -14.26 -3.77
C GLU A 15 -20.83 -12.86 -4.09
N GLU A 16 -21.59 -11.81 -3.82
CA GLU A 16 -21.12 -10.43 -3.98
C GLU A 16 -19.99 -10.11 -2.97
N VAL A 17 -20.20 -10.48 -1.71
CA VAL A 17 -19.20 -10.32 -0.66
C VAL A 17 -17.93 -11.09 -1.00
N LYS A 18 -18.09 -12.37 -1.38
CA LYS A 18 -16.96 -13.23 -1.75
C LYS A 18 -16.15 -12.63 -2.89
N THR A 19 -16.80 -12.25 -3.99
CA THR A 19 -16.13 -11.63 -5.14
C THR A 19 -15.35 -10.39 -4.73
N ARG A 20 -15.95 -9.51 -3.94
CA ARG A 20 -15.33 -8.27 -3.50
C ARG A 20 -14.11 -8.49 -2.60
N PHE A 21 -14.17 -9.47 -1.70
CA PHE A 21 -13.04 -9.82 -0.85
C PHE A 21 -11.93 -10.52 -1.63
N ASP A 22 -12.26 -11.37 -2.61
CA ASP A 22 -11.29 -12.04 -3.48
C ASP A 22 -10.56 -11.02 -4.38
N ASP A 23 -11.27 -10.05 -4.97
CA ASP A 23 -10.67 -8.96 -5.75
C ASP A 23 -9.73 -8.11 -4.90
N CYS A 24 -10.13 -7.80 -3.68
CA CYS A 24 -9.30 -7.08 -2.72
C CYS A 24 -8.04 -7.88 -2.36
N GLN A 25 -8.18 -9.18 -2.10
CA GLN A 25 -7.05 -10.07 -1.84
C GLN A 25 -6.08 -10.09 -3.03
N ALA A 26 -6.57 -10.32 -4.24
CA ALA A 26 -5.74 -10.36 -5.45
C ALA A 26 -4.97 -9.04 -5.66
N LEU A 27 -5.62 -7.89 -5.42
CA LEU A 27 -4.98 -6.57 -5.49
C LEU A 27 -3.84 -6.45 -4.47
N LEU A 28 -4.09 -6.78 -3.20
CA LEU A 28 -3.11 -6.65 -2.13
C LEU A 28 -1.92 -7.62 -2.31
N GLU A 29 -2.17 -8.85 -2.74
CA GLU A 29 -1.13 -9.84 -3.07
C GLU A 29 -0.26 -9.39 -4.24
N SER A 30 -0.85 -8.77 -5.27
CA SER A 30 -0.11 -8.26 -6.44
C SER A 30 0.96 -7.23 -6.09
N ILE A 31 0.85 -6.59 -4.94
CA ILE A 31 1.79 -5.59 -4.43
C ILE A 31 2.61 -6.08 -3.23
N GLY A 32 2.56 -7.40 -2.96
CA GLY A 32 3.48 -8.08 -2.04
C GLY A 32 3.02 -8.20 -0.59
N PHE A 33 1.70 -8.05 -0.30
CA PHE A 33 1.16 -8.38 1.01
C PHE A 33 0.89 -9.88 1.14
N GLU A 34 1.04 -10.41 2.34
CA GLU A 34 0.45 -11.68 2.77
C GLU A 34 -0.96 -11.37 3.29
N VAL A 35 -1.98 -11.80 2.57
CA VAL A 35 -3.37 -11.38 2.84
C VAL A 35 -4.11 -12.40 3.69
N VAL A 36 -4.79 -11.93 4.73
CA VAL A 36 -5.73 -12.69 5.53
C VAL A 36 -7.14 -12.23 5.16
N ASN A 37 -7.84 -13.10 4.43
CA ASN A 37 -9.20 -12.90 3.96
C ASN A 37 -10.16 -13.69 4.88
N PRO A 38 -11.03 -13.04 5.68
CA PRO A 38 -11.93 -13.73 6.60
C PRO A 38 -12.97 -14.60 5.89
N ILE A 39 -13.31 -14.31 4.63
CA ILE A 39 -14.25 -15.15 3.85
C ILE A 39 -13.64 -16.52 3.54
N VAL A 40 -12.32 -16.60 3.38
CA VAL A 40 -11.60 -17.85 3.06
C VAL A 40 -11.10 -18.56 4.34
N MET A 41 -10.62 -17.80 5.31
CA MET A 41 -9.95 -18.31 6.51
C MET A 41 -10.85 -18.33 7.75
N GLY A 42 -12.05 -17.76 7.64
CA GLY A 42 -13.04 -17.69 8.70
C GLY A 42 -13.84 -18.98 8.90
N LEU A 43 -14.96 -18.87 9.60
CA LEU A 43 -15.90 -19.98 9.83
C LEU A 43 -16.86 -20.11 8.64
N ASN A 44 -17.56 -21.26 8.56
CA ASN A 44 -18.62 -21.48 7.59
C ASN A 44 -19.84 -20.58 7.88
N GLN A 45 -20.77 -20.49 6.93
CA GLN A 45 -21.96 -19.60 7.03
C GLN A 45 -22.96 -20.01 8.11
N GLU A 46 -22.84 -21.22 8.67
CA GLU A 46 -23.74 -21.73 9.73
C GLU A 46 -23.35 -21.21 11.12
N ALA A 47 -22.14 -20.63 11.27
CA ALA A 47 -21.67 -20.07 12.54
C ALA A 47 -22.47 -18.81 12.91
N THR A 48 -22.63 -18.60 14.23
CA THR A 48 -23.27 -17.36 14.72
C THR A 48 -22.38 -16.15 14.47
N TRP A 49 -22.97 -14.95 14.52
CA TRP A 49 -22.22 -13.70 14.36
C TRP A 49 -21.11 -13.57 15.40
N GLU A 50 -21.37 -13.96 16.65
CA GLU A 50 -20.39 -13.91 17.74
C GLU A 50 -19.22 -14.86 17.49
N GLN A 51 -19.49 -16.05 16.96
CA GLN A 51 -18.44 -17.01 16.60
C GLN A 51 -17.56 -16.46 15.45
N HIS A 52 -18.17 -15.87 14.43
CA HIS A 52 -17.44 -15.18 13.38
C HIS A 52 -16.54 -14.07 13.95
N MET A 53 -17.09 -13.20 14.83
CA MET A 53 -16.33 -12.11 15.42
C MET A 53 -15.12 -12.59 16.23
N VAL A 54 -15.26 -13.67 16.99
CA VAL A 54 -14.14 -14.25 17.75
C VAL A 54 -13.05 -14.71 16.79
N LYS A 55 -13.43 -15.41 15.70
CA LYS A 55 -12.48 -15.90 14.69
C LYS A 55 -11.81 -14.76 13.94
N ASP A 56 -12.56 -13.75 13.55
CA ASP A 56 -12.08 -12.59 12.80
C ASP A 56 -11.09 -11.76 13.64
N ILE A 57 -11.35 -11.59 14.95
CA ILE A 57 -10.42 -10.95 15.86
C ILE A 57 -9.14 -11.78 16.01
N GLU A 58 -9.24 -13.12 16.14
CA GLU A 58 -8.06 -13.99 16.18
C GLU A 58 -7.19 -13.82 14.91
N LEU A 59 -7.81 -13.81 13.73
CA LEU A 59 -7.13 -13.58 12.45
C LEU A 59 -6.47 -12.20 12.41
N LEU A 60 -7.21 -11.16 12.79
CA LEU A 60 -6.70 -9.78 12.86
C LEU A 60 -5.49 -9.66 13.79
N LEU A 61 -5.52 -10.30 14.94
CA LEU A 61 -4.42 -10.27 15.93
C LEU A 61 -3.13 -10.84 15.34
N SER A 62 -3.23 -11.82 14.43
CA SER A 62 -2.08 -12.44 13.74
C SER A 62 -1.45 -11.56 12.66
N CYS A 63 -2.06 -10.41 12.34
CA CYS A 63 -1.63 -9.52 11.25
C CYS A 63 -0.89 -8.29 11.77
N ASP A 64 -0.04 -7.70 10.91
CA ASP A 64 0.68 -6.46 11.19
C ASP A 64 -0.22 -5.24 10.95
N SER A 65 -1.18 -5.37 10.05
CA SER A 65 -2.01 -4.28 9.54
C SER A 65 -3.43 -4.73 9.19
N ILE A 66 -4.33 -3.76 9.04
CA ILE A 66 -5.72 -3.95 8.60
C ILE A 66 -6.01 -3.10 7.37
N TYR A 67 -6.72 -3.66 6.40
CA TYR A 67 -7.26 -2.97 5.22
C TYR A 67 -8.77 -2.82 5.37
N MET A 68 -9.22 -1.57 5.45
CA MET A 68 -10.63 -1.20 5.59
C MET A 68 -11.23 -0.94 4.21
N MET A 69 -12.14 -1.80 3.76
CA MET A 69 -12.92 -1.61 2.55
C MET A 69 -13.89 -0.42 2.72
N ASP A 70 -14.23 0.30 1.65
CA ASP A 70 -15.02 1.55 1.75
C ASP A 70 -16.40 1.39 2.41
N ASN A 71 -16.96 0.17 2.42
CA ASN A 71 -18.25 -0.13 3.05
C ASN A 71 -18.17 -0.43 4.56
N TRP A 72 -17.00 -0.35 5.17
CA TRP A 72 -16.76 -0.74 6.58
C TRP A 72 -17.60 0.06 7.59
N THR A 73 -17.88 1.35 7.31
CA THR A 73 -18.65 2.23 8.21
C THR A 73 -20.10 1.78 8.42
N GLY A 74 -20.62 0.95 7.50
CA GLY A 74 -21.94 0.33 7.60
C GLY A 74 -21.93 -1.06 8.23
N SER A 75 -20.83 -1.47 8.89
CA SER A 75 -20.64 -2.79 9.50
C SER A 75 -20.21 -2.67 10.96
N THR A 76 -21.03 -3.20 11.87
CA THR A 76 -20.69 -3.27 13.31
C THR A 76 -19.41 -4.08 13.54
N GLY A 77 -19.26 -5.23 12.84
CA GLY A 77 -18.08 -6.09 12.96
C GLY A 77 -16.81 -5.36 12.52
N ALA A 78 -16.82 -4.76 11.33
CA ALA A 78 -15.69 -4.02 10.83
C ALA A 78 -15.33 -2.79 11.71
N GLY A 79 -16.32 -2.18 12.36
CA GLY A 79 -16.09 -1.12 13.35
C GLY A 79 -15.33 -1.62 14.58
N ILE A 80 -15.68 -2.81 15.11
CA ILE A 80 -14.98 -3.46 16.22
C ILE A 80 -13.53 -3.80 15.81
N GLU A 81 -13.34 -4.38 14.64
CA GLU A 81 -12.02 -4.71 14.10
C GLU A 81 -11.14 -3.47 13.95
N TYR A 82 -11.70 -2.38 13.44
CA TYR A 82 -11.03 -1.08 13.36
C TYR A 82 -10.57 -0.59 14.74
N ASP A 83 -11.46 -0.60 15.73
CA ASP A 83 -11.14 -0.13 17.08
C ASP A 83 -10.03 -0.97 17.74
N ILE A 84 -10.06 -2.28 17.54
CA ILE A 84 -9.00 -3.18 18.03
C ILE A 84 -7.68 -2.86 17.33
N ALA A 85 -7.67 -2.77 16.00
CA ALA A 85 -6.46 -2.46 15.23
C ALA A 85 -5.87 -1.11 15.65
N PHE A 86 -6.70 -0.09 15.82
CA PHE A 86 -6.30 1.24 16.25
C PHE A 86 -5.66 1.23 17.65
N ARG A 87 -6.29 0.56 18.62
CA ARG A 87 -5.79 0.47 20.02
C ARG A 87 -4.49 -0.31 20.13
N LEU A 88 -4.28 -1.28 19.24
CA LEU A 88 -3.06 -2.08 19.19
C LEU A 88 -1.94 -1.42 18.37
N GLY A 89 -2.18 -0.24 17.81
CA GLY A 89 -1.19 0.48 16.99
C GLY A 89 -0.86 -0.21 15.68
N LYS A 90 -1.77 -1.06 15.15
CA LYS A 90 -1.59 -1.68 13.84
C LYS A 90 -1.68 -0.63 12.74
N ASP A 91 -0.99 -0.85 11.61
CA ASP A 91 -1.13 0.01 10.44
C ASP A 91 -2.54 -0.13 9.83
N ILE A 92 -3.25 1.00 9.69
CA ILE A 92 -4.61 1.03 9.14
C ILE A 92 -4.58 1.63 7.73
N TRP A 93 -5.10 0.87 6.77
CA TRP A 93 -5.19 1.22 5.36
C TRP A 93 -6.66 1.33 4.97
N PHE A 94 -7.04 2.41 4.27
CA PHE A 94 -8.40 2.58 3.75
C PHE A 94 -8.41 2.42 2.23
N GLU A 95 -9.40 1.71 1.70
CA GLU A 95 -9.57 1.43 0.27
C GLU A 95 -9.51 2.68 -0.59
N SER A 96 -10.26 3.73 -0.22
CA SER A 96 -10.30 5.01 -0.95
C SER A 96 -8.93 5.71 -1.01
N SER A 97 -8.20 5.73 0.08
CA SER A 97 -6.85 6.31 0.09
C SER A 97 -5.83 5.41 -0.61
N PHE A 98 -6.02 4.10 -0.51
CA PHE A 98 -5.17 3.10 -1.16
C PHE A 98 -5.31 3.14 -2.69
N ALA A 99 -6.54 3.19 -3.21
CA ALA A 99 -6.80 3.30 -4.64
C ALA A 99 -6.21 4.59 -5.23
N ARG A 100 -6.28 5.72 -4.50
CA ARG A 100 -5.64 6.98 -4.90
C ARG A 100 -4.12 6.86 -4.90
N ASP A 101 -3.55 6.30 -3.83
CA ASP A 101 -2.11 6.15 -3.69
C ASP A 101 -1.55 5.22 -4.77
N ASN A 102 -2.24 4.12 -5.08
CA ASN A 102 -1.85 3.21 -6.17
C ASN A 102 -1.86 3.88 -7.55
N ARG A 103 -2.90 4.67 -7.87
CA ARG A 103 -2.91 5.43 -9.15
C ARG A 103 -1.72 6.37 -9.23
N ASN A 104 -1.40 7.05 -8.14
CA ASN A 104 -0.24 7.94 -8.08
C ASN A 104 1.08 7.17 -8.26
N VAL A 105 1.21 6.04 -7.57
CA VAL A 105 2.37 5.15 -7.70
C VAL A 105 2.53 4.66 -9.14
N MET A 106 1.46 4.19 -9.77
CA MET A 106 1.50 3.74 -11.18
C MET A 106 1.90 4.87 -12.14
N ARG A 107 1.38 6.08 -11.96
CA ARG A 107 1.79 7.24 -12.77
C ARG A 107 3.28 7.52 -12.63
N ILE A 108 3.81 7.50 -11.42
CA ILE A 108 5.24 7.73 -11.16
C ILE A 108 6.08 6.59 -11.78
N GLN A 109 5.66 5.34 -11.63
CA GLN A 109 6.35 4.17 -12.22
C GLN A 109 6.42 4.28 -13.74
N ASN A 110 5.30 4.61 -14.39
CA ASN A 110 5.23 4.77 -15.84
C ASN A 110 6.12 5.92 -16.34
N ALA A 111 6.13 7.05 -15.65
CA ALA A 111 7.01 8.18 -15.99
C ALA A 111 8.50 7.81 -15.85
N ILE A 112 8.87 7.10 -14.79
CA ILE A 112 10.25 6.61 -14.61
C ILE A 112 10.61 5.60 -15.71
N HIS A 113 9.69 4.69 -16.05
CA HIS A 113 9.91 3.72 -17.12
C HIS A 113 10.10 4.40 -18.48
N GLU A 114 9.28 5.39 -18.80
CA GLU A 114 9.38 6.16 -20.06
C GLU A 114 10.73 6.89 -20.18
N VAL A 115 11.22 7.51 -19.11
CA VAL A 115 12.46 8.30 -19.11
C VAL A 115 13.72 7.46 -18.97
N MET A 116 13.69 6.41 -18.14
CA MET A 116 14.88 5.67 -17.69
C MET A 116 14.91 4.21 -18.19
N GLY A 117 13.82 3.70 -18.79
CA GLY A 117 13.69 2.30 -19.22
C GLY A 117 13.64 1.29 -18.06
N LEU A 118 13.53 1.73 -16.81
CA LEU A 118 13.57 0.89 -15.63
C LEU A 118 12.17 0.47 -15.20
N LYS A 119 11.99 -0.82 -14.91
CA LYS A 119 10.79 -1.34 -14.26
C LYS A 119 10.86 -1.07 -12.75
N PHE A 120 9.69 -1.08 -12.08
CA PHE A 120 9.62 -0.86 -10.63
C PHE A 120 10.52 -1.82 -9.84
N SER A 121 10.52 -3.10 -10.21
CA SER A 121 11.40 -4.13 -9.64
C SER A 121 12.89 -3.78 -9.67
N ASP A 122 13.34 -3.01 -10.65
CA ASP A 122 14.76 -2.73 -10.85
C ASP A 122 15.32 -1.75 -9.83
N TYR A 123 14.47 -0.90 -9.25
CA TYR A 123 14.92 0.14 -8.33
C TYR A 123 14.38 0.03 -6.89
N ILE A 124 13.43 -0.87 -6.60
CA ILE A 124 13.01 -1.16 -5.22
C ILE A 124 13.98 -2.09 -4.49
N THR A 125 14.78 -2.85 -5.24
CA THR A 125 15.77 -3.78 -4.68
C THR A 125 16.93 -3.06 -3.99
N LYS A 126 17.79 -3.81 -3.27
CA LYS A 126 19.03 -3.29 -2.68
C LYS A 126 20.13 -2.97 -3.72
N SER A 127 19.79 -2.90 -5.00
CA SER A 127 20.74 -2.58 -6.05
C SER A 127 21.48 -1.25 -5.77
N ARG A 128 22.80 -1.27 -5.91
CA ARG A 128 23.69 -0.11 -5.81
C ARG A 128 23.99 0.53 -7.17
N LYS A 129 23.41 0.02 -8.26
CA LYS A 129 23.56 0.63 -9.59
C LYS A 129 23.02 2.06 -9.55
N ARG A 130 23.77 3.00 -10.12
CA ARG A 130 23.48 4.43 -10.08
C ARG A 130 22.07 4.75 -10.58
N ASP A 131 21.66 4.18 -11.70
CA ASP A 131 20.37 4.49 -12.31
C ASP A 131 19.20 3.99 -11.46
N GLY A 132 19.30 2.78 -10.87
CA GLY A 132 18.31 2.28 -9.91
C GLY A 132 18.24 3.11 -8.63
N PHE A 133 19.37 3.66 -8.18
CA PHE A 133 19.37 4.59 -7.05
C PHE A 133 18.71 5.92 -7.38
N TYR A 134 18.96 6.48 -8.56
CA TYR A 134 18.32 7.70 -9.06
C TYR A 134 16.82 7.51 -9.24
N ALA A 135 16.39 6.42 -9.88
CA ALA A 135 14.97 6.09 -10.05
C ALA A 135 14.25 5.99 -8.69
N ARG A 136 14.88 5.36 -7.69
CA ARG A 136 14.34 5.27 -6.34
C ARG A 136 14.19 6.63 -5.66
N MET A 137 15.19 7.52 -5.77
CA MET A 137 15.10 8.88 -5.25
C MET A 137 13.97 9.68 -5.89
N ILE A 138 13.83 9.59 -7.22
CA ILE A 138 12.76 10.25 -7.99
C ILE A 138 11.40 9.71 -7.54
N PHE A 139 11.24 8.39 -7.45
CA PHE A 139 10.02 7.74 -6.99
C PHE A 139 9.61 8.23 -5.59
N VAL A 140 10.53 8.15 -4.62
CA VAL A 140 10.28 8.56 -3.23
C VAL A 140 9.90 10.03 -3.14
N HIS A 141 10.58 10.90 -3.89
CA HIS A 141 10.28 12.33 -3.93
C HIS A 141 8.86 12.61 -4.43
N HIS A 142 8.45 12.03 -5.56
CA HIS A 142 7.13 12.26 -6.13
C HIS A 142 6.02 11.64 -5.27
N CYS A 143 6.22 10.46 -4.69
CA CYS A 143 5.28 9.92 -3.70
C CYS A 143 5.07 10.89 -2.53
N ARG A 144 6.14 11.51 -2.02
CA ARG A 144 6.06 12.49 -0.94
C ARG A 144 5.39 13.78 -1.38
N ALA A 145 5.67 14.29 -2.59
CA ALA A 145 5.02 15.46 -3.18
C ALA A 145 3.49 15.26 -3.32
N MET A 146 3.05 14.03 -3.59
CA MET A 146 1.63 13.64 -3.60
C MET A 146 1.05 13.38 -2.19
N LYS A 147 1.73 13.84 -1.14
CA LYS A 147 1.31 13.77 0.28
C LYS A 147 1.20 12.36 0.86
N MET A 148 1.85 11.37 0.25
CA MET A 148 1.93 10.02 0.84
C MET A 148 2.65 10.04 2.18
N LYS A 149 2.19 9.22 3.12
CA LYS A 149 2.87 9.00 4.41
C LYS A 149 4.22 8.31 4.19
N LEU A 150 5.25 8.72 4.94
CA LEU A 150 6.59 8.15 4.83
C LEU A 150 6.61 6.63 5.08
N THR A 151 5.80 6.15 6.00
CA THR A 151 5.63 4.71 6.28
C THR A 151 5.13 3.94 5.06
N LYS A 152 4.15 4.48 4.32
CA LYS A 152 3.66 3.89 3.07
C LYS A 152 4.72 3.89 1.97
N ILE A 153 5.45 4.99 1.81
CA ILE A 153 6.54 5.08 0.82
C ILE A 153 7.62 4.03 1.15
N ALA A 154 7.97 3.88 2.42
CA ALA A 154 8.94 2.90 2.91
C ALA A 154 8.55 1.45 2.53
N GLN A 155 7.27 1.12 2.64
CA GLN A 155 6.74 -0.18 2.24
C GLN A 155 6.90 -0.44 0.72
N TYR A 156 6.55 0.52 -0.13
CA TYR A 156 6.69 0.38 -1.59
C TYR A 156 8.13 0.10 -2.03
N VAL A 157 9.11 0.70 -1.37
CA VAL A 157 10.53 0.54 -1.76
C VAL A 157 11.31 -0.41 -0.84
N HIS A 158 10.62 -1.14 0.04
CA HIS A 158 11.20 -2.09 1.00
C HIS A 158 12.37 -1.49 1.78
N ARG A 159 12.16 -0.31 2.39
CA ARG A 159 13.14 0.42 3.20
C ARG A 159 12.53 0.85 4.52
N ASP A 160 13.39 1.15 5.49
CA ASP A 160 13.00 1.79 6.73
C ASP A 160 12.74 3.29 6.56
N HIS A 161 12.10 3.88 7.55
CA HIS A 161 11.73 5.30 7.55
C HIS A 161 12.95 6.24 7.45
N SER A 162 14.06 5.90 8.10
CA SER A 162 15.30 6.71 8.08
C SER A 162 15.93 6.71 6.69
N SER A 163 15.88 5.57 5.98
CA SER A 163 16.29 5.47 4.58
C SER A 163 15.48 6.38 3.66
N ILE A 164 14.15 6.50 3.89
CA ILE A 164 13.30 7.40 3.09
C ILE A 164 13.69 8.86 3.31
N LEU A 165 13.91 9.28 4.55
CA LEU A 165 14.37 10.64 4.86
C LEU A 165 15.72 10.94 4.22
N HIS A 166 16.65 9.97 4.23
CA HIS A 166 17.93 10.10 3.55
C HIS A 166 17.77 10.28 2.04
N LEU A 167 16.91 9.48 1.38
CA LEU A 167 16.65 9.59 -0.05
C LEU A 167 16.06 10.96 -0.42
N LEU A 168 15.13 11.49 0.39
CA LEU A 168 14.56 12.84 0.18
C LEU A 168 15.59 13.94 0.31
N LYS A 169 16.48 13.87 1.30
CA LYS A 169 17.58 14.81 1.45
C LYS A 169 18.53 14.73 0.26
N LYS A 170 18.93 13.52 -0.11
CA LYS A 170 19.84 13.27 -1.23
C LYS A 170 19.25 13.72 -2.58
N TYR A 171 17.94 13.58 -2.79
CA TYR A 171 17.25 14.12 -3.96
C TYR A 171 17.49 15.63 -4.10
N ASN A 172 17.30 16.39 -3.02
CA ASN A 172 17.49 17.85 -3.04
C ASN A 172 18.93 18.25 -3.32
N ASP A 173 19.90 17.51 -2.75
CA ASP A 173 21.32 17.73 -2.99
C ASP A 173 21.69 17.43 -4.46
N ASP A 174 21.24 16.30 -4.99
CA ASP A 174 21.56 15.89 -6.36
C ASP A 174 20.86 16.77 -7.43
N MET A 175 19.68 17.32 -7.12
CA MET A 175 19.05 18.34 -7.97
C MET A 175 19.93 19.60 -8.12
N ARG A 176 20.68 19.95 -7.09
CA ARG A 176 21.57 21.15 -7.10
C ARG A 176 22.92 20.86 -7.74
N PHE A 177 23.51 19.71 -7.42
CA PHE A 177 24.93 19.47 -7.66
C PHE A 177 25.21 18.36 -8.70
N THR A 178 24.21 17.60 -9.15
CA THR A 178 24.40 16.45 -10.05
C THR A 178 23.62 16.65 -11.36
N PRO A 179 24.20 17.29 -12.42
CA PRO A 179 23.47 17.57 -13.65
C PRO A 179 22.78 16.35 -14.28
N PRO A 180 23.42 15.15 -14.41
CA PRO A 180 22.76 13.99 -14.98
C PRO A 180 21.52 13.55 -14.21
N PHE A 181 21.52 13.66 -12.86
CA PHE A 181 20.35 13.37 -12.04
C PHE A 181 19.24 14.40 -12.27
N ARG A 182 19.59 15.68 -12.26
CA ARG A 182 18.65 16.78 -12.49
C ARG A 182 17.92 16.63 -13.82
N ASP A 183 18.64 16.29 -14.92
CA ASP A 183 18.04 16.11 -16.24
C ASP A 183 16.99 14.97 -16.23
N LEU A 184 17.31 13.84 -15.59
CA LEU A 184 16.36 12.72 -15.46
C LEU A 184 15.14 13.10 -14.61
N ALA A 185 15.36 13.71 -13.45
CA ALA A 185 14.29 14.12 -12.54
C ALA A 185 13.37 15.18 -13.18
N THR A 186 13.93 16.12 -13.93
CA THR A 186 13.13 17.13 -14.66
C THR A 186 12.26 16.48 -15.73
N LYS A 187 12.80 15.56 -16.54
CA LYS A 187 12.01 14.83 -17.56
C LYS A 187 10.85 14.04 -16.94
N VAL A 188 11.09 13.35 -15.81
CA VAL A 188 10.02 12.64 -15.10
C VAL A 188 8.96 13.62 -14.59
N ASN A 189 9.37 14.75 -14.00
CA ASN A 189 8.47 15.77 -13.52
C ASN A 189 7.60 16.36 -14.64
N ASP A 190 8.16 16.60 -15.82
CA ASP A 190 7.44 17.11 -17.00
C ASP A 190 6.34 16.14 -17.47
N ILE A 191 6.59 14.83 -17.42
CA ILE A 191 5.60 13.80 -17.74
C ILE A 191 4.47 13.80 -16.70
N LEU A 192 4.80 13.91 -15.41
CA LEU A 192 3.82 13.87 -14.34
C LEU A 192 2.92 15.12 -14.28
N ASN A 193 3.33 16.22 -14.87
CA ASN A 193 2.59 17.50 -14.92
C ASN A 193 1.80 17.70 -16.23
N ARG A 194 1.84 16.75 -17.15
CA ARG A 194 0.96 16.70 -18.34
C ARG A 194 -0.42 16.16 -17.96
#